data_5dde4ea4869b5e18e34f71488197a26e
#
_entry.id   5dde4ea4869b5e18e34f71488197a26e
#
_cell.length_a   1.000
_cell.length_b   1.000
_cell.length_c   1.000
_cell.angle_alpha   90.00
_cell.angle_beta   90.00
_cell.angle_gamma   90.00
#
_symmetry.space_group_name_H-M   'P 1'
#
loop_
_entity.id
_entity.type
_entity.pdbx_description
1 polymer ?
#
loop_
_entity_poly.entity_id
_entity_poly.type
_entity_poly.pdbx_seq_one_letter_code
_entity_poly.pdbx_strand_id
1 'polypeptide(L)'
;MSSRHIANAAPTAQDYWRRLAERSGWKVSTAAQLLGISVRQVERLGQEQLGCPPHLWFHCERMTAASQLLAAGQSVKLVAAQLGYTQPANFSRDFKRHHGRPARSFTPRLIGPPPPALDTSGSSQARE
;
A
#
# COMPACT_ATOMS: atom_id res chain seq x y z
N MET A 1 7.75 20.94 -20.13
CA MET A 1 7.40 20.75 -19.76
C MET A 1 6.96 20.27 -19.51
N SER A 2 6.68 20.12 -19.61
CA SER A 2 6.15 19.69 -19.41
C SER A 2 5.67 19.01 -18.83
N SER A 3 5.64 18.59 -18.70
CA SER A 3 5.17 17.78 -18.15
C SER A 3 4.48 18.14 -17.15
N ARG A 4 4.58 18.93 -16.81
CA ARG A 4 4.04 19.36 -15.97
C ARG A 4 2.86 19.72 -16.21
N HIS A 5 2.60 19.92 -17.04
CA HIS A 5 1.51 20.26 -17.35
C HIS A 5 0.59 19.35 -17.10
N ILE A 6 0.93 18.46 -17.15
CA ILE A 6 0.17 17.42 -16.88
C ILE A 6 -0.46 17.63 -15.61
N ALA A 7 0.20 18.16 -14.72
CA ALA A 7 -0.34 18.40 -13.43
C ALA A 7 -1.66 19.12 -13.48
N ASN A 8 -1.90 19.78 -14.57
CA ASN A 8 -3.15 20.50 -14.69
C ASN A 8 -4.22 19.73 -15.38
N ALA A 9 -3.93 18.52 -15.74
CA ALA A 9 -4.93 17.73 -16.41
C ALA A 9 -6.04 17.36 -15.46
N ALA A 10 -7.21 17.12 -15.98
CA ALA A 10 -8.30 16.64 -15.16
C ALA A 10 -7.93 15.30 -14.53
N PRO A 11 -8.44 15.00 -13.35
CA PRO A 11 -8.16 13.72 -12.71
C PRO A 11 -8.55 12.58 -13.62
N THR A 12 -7.71 11.56 -13.67
CA THR A 12 -8.01 10.37 -14.44
C THR A 12 -8.91 9.44 -13.62
N ALA A 13 -9.44 8.41 -14.28
CA ALA A 13 -10.19 7.40 -13.56
C ALA A 13 -9.35 6.77 -12.47
N GLN A 14 -8.07 6.53 -12.75
CA GLN A 14 -7.19 5.96 -11.75
C GLN A 14 -7.03 6.86 -10.54
N ASP A 15 -6.97 8.16 -10.75
CA ASP A 15 -6.88 9.11 -9.63
C ASP A 15 -8.12 9.04 -8.76
N TYR A 16 -9.29 8.97 -9.39
CA TYR A 16 -10.53 8.85 -8.66
C TYR A 16 -10.55 7.57 -7.83
N TRP A 17 -10.18 6.45 -8.45
CA TRP A 17 -10.20 5.16 -7.77
C TRP A 17 -9.16 5.09 -6.66
N ARG A 18 -8.01 5.76 -6.85
CA ARG A 18 -6.99 5.80 -5.81
C ARG A 18 -7.49 6.53 -4.58
N ARG A 19 -8.15 7.67 -4.77
CA ARG A 19 -8.73 8.39 -3.63
C ARG A 19 -9.81 7.57 -2.97
N LEU A 20 -10.63 6.92 -3.75
CA LEU A 20 -11.67 6.06 -3.22
C LEU A 20 -11.06 4.94 -2.38
N ALA A 21 -10.00 4.34 -2.88
CA ALA A 21 -9.31 3.27 -2.16
C ALA A 21 -8.80 3.78 -0.81
N GLU A 22 -8.17 4.93 -0.80
CA GLU A 22 -7.66 5.50 0.44
C GLU A 22 -8.78 5.81 1.42
N ARG A 23 -9.85 6.41 0.94
CA ARG A 23 -10.96 6.77 1.80
C ARG A 23 -11.70 5.56 2.36
N SER A 24 -11.70 4.48 1.62
CA SER A 24 -12.39 3.27 2.02
C SER A 24 -11.51 2.30 2.80
N GLY A 25 -10.25 2.66 3.04
CA GLY A 25 -9.32 1.76 3.71
C GLY A 25 -8.97 0.57 2.85
N TRP A 26 -8.98 0.74 1.55
CA TRP A 26 -8.68 -0.28 0.54
C TRP A 26 -9.64 -1.46 0.60
N LYS A 27 -10.88 -1.18 1.00
CA LYS A 27 -11.92 -2.21 1.05
C LYS A 27 -13.04 -1.87 0.09
N VAL A 28 -13.33 -2.80 -0.81
CA VAL A 28 -14.39 -2.57 -1.79
C VAL A 28 -15.75 -2.41 -1.12
N SER A 29 -16.00 -3.16 -0.05
CA SER A 29 -17.28 -3.05 0.65
C SER A 29 -17.49 -1.65 1.22
N THR A 30 -16.45 -1.07 1.78
CA THR A 30 -16.55 0.28 2.33
C THR A 30 -16.68 1.29 1.19
N ALA A 31 -15.98 1.08 0.09
CA ALA A 31 -16.12 1.95 -1.07
C ALA A 31 -17.55 1.95 -1.58
N ALA A 32 -18.17 0.77 -1.62
CA ALA A 32 -19.56 0.68 -2.05
C ALA A 32 -20.48 1.49 -1.14
N GLN A 33 -20.24 1.42 0.17
CA GLN A 33 -21.02 2.20 1.11
C GLN A 33 -20.85 3.69 0.90
N LEU A 34 -19.63 4.13 0.65
CA LEU A 34 -19.35 5.55 0.40
C LEU A 34 -20.04 6.04 -0.87
N LEU A 35 -20.14 5.18 -1.86
CA LEU A 35 -20.77 5.56 -3.11
C LEU A 35 -22.27 5.33 -3.14
N GLY A 36 -22.81 4.63 -2.14
CA GLY A 36 -24.24 4.35 -2.10
C GLY A 36 -24.69 3.33 -3.12
N ILE A 37 -23.80 2.42 -3.52
CA ILE A 37 -24.13 1.38 -4.50
C ILE A 37 -23.67 0.03 -3.97
N SER A 38 -24.01 -1.03 -4.68
CA SER A 38 -23.66 -2.37 -4.22
C SER A 38 -22.19 -2.68 -4.55
N VAL A 39 -21.64 -3.66 -3.84
CA VAL A 39 -20.28 -4.14 -4.13
C VAL A 39 -20.20 -4.62 -5.58
N ARG A 40 -21.25 -5.29 -6.03
CA ARG A 40 -21.28 -5.79 -7.40
C ARG A 40 -21.18 -4.66 -8.41
N GLN A 41 -21.85 -3.54 -8.14
CA GLN A 41 -21.77 -2.38 -9.03
C GLN A 41 -20.38 -1.77 -9.00
N VAL A 42 -19.75 -1.71 -7.83
CA VAL A 42 -18.39 -1.19 -7.73
C VAL A 42 -17.44 -2.07 -8.54
N GLU A 43 -17.58 -3.38 -8.42
CA GLU A 43 -16.71 -4.29 -9.16
C GLU A 43 -16.89 -4.12 -10.66
N ARG A 44 -18.12 -3.96 -11.11
CA ARG A 44 -18.36 -3.77 -12.53
C ARG A 44 -17.77 -2.47 -13.03
N LEU A 45 -18.01 -1.38 -12.29
CA LEU A 45 -17.48 -0.08 -12.69
C LEU A 45 -15.96 -0.08 -12.72
N GLY A 46 -15.35 -0.71 -11.73
CA GLY A 46 -13.90 -0.79 -11.68
C GLY A 46 -13.34 -1.58 -12.85
N GLN A 47 -13.99 -2.69 -13.16
CA GLN A 47 -13.55 -3.50 -14.30
C GLN A 47 -13.60 -2.67 -15.58
N GLU A 48 -14.62 -1.86 -15.76
CA GLU A 48 -14.76 -1.03 -16.95
C GLU A 48 -13.73 0.09 -16.97
N GLN A 49 -13.48 0.73 -15.84
CA GLN A 49 -12.65 1.92 -15.81
C GLN A 49 -11.18 1.62 -15.56
N LEU A 50 -10.87 0.55 -14.84
CA LEU A 50 -9.50 0.21 -14.49
C LEU A 50 -8.95 -0.95 -15.31
N GLY A 51 -9.82 -1.71 -15.93
CA GLY A 51 -9.39 -2.87 -16.70
C GLY A 51 -9.11 -4.10 -15.84
N CYS A 52 -9.41 -4.02 -14.56
CA CYS A 52 -9.21 -5.15 -13.64
C CYS A 52 -10.18 -5.02 -12.49
N PRO A 53 -10.42 -6.11 -11.74
CA PRO A 53 -11.34 -6.02 -10.61
C PRO A 53 -10.83 -5.06 -9.55
N PRO A 54 -11.69 -4.19 -9.02
CA PRO A 54 -11.28 -3.22 -8.00
C PRO A 54 -10.64 -3.84 -6.77
N HIS A 55 -11.09 -5.01 -6.33
CA HIS A 55 -10.49 -5.61 -5.13
C HIS A 55 -9.01 -5.92 -5.34
N LEU A 56 -8.63 -6.31 -6.56
CA LEU A 56 -7.23 -6.55 -6.87
C LEU A 56 -6.49 -5.23 -6.99
N TRP A 57 -7.11 -4.25 -7.64
CA TRP A 57 -6.50 -2.96 -7.83
C TRP A 57 -6.28 -2.27 -6.49
N PHE A 58 -7.28 -2.35 -5.59
CA PHE A 58 -7.16 -1.80 -4.25
C PHE A 58 -6.03 -2.46 -3.48
N HIS A 59 -5.90 -3.78 -3.63
CA HIS A 59 -4.82 -4.48 -2.95
C HIS A 59 -3.46 -4.00 -3.45
N CYS A 60 -3.31 -3.84 -4.76
CA CYS A 60 -2.07 -3.34 -5.32
C CYS A 60 -1.76 -1.92 -4.84
N GLU A 61 -2.78 -1.06 -4.79
CA GLU A 61 -2.58 0.31 -4.30
C GLU A 61 -2.21 0.31 -2.83
N ARG A 62 -2.81 -0.58 -2.04
CA ARG A 62 -2.48 -0.71 -0.64
C ARG A 62 -1.02 -1.11 -0.46
N MET A 63 -0.56 -2.05 -1.27
CA MET A 63 0.84 -2.49 -1.18
C MET A 63 1.80 -1.42 -1.68
N THR A 64 1.40 -0.64 -2.68
CA THR A 64 2.19 0.48 -3.15
C THR A 64 2.31 1.55 -2.06
N ALA A 65 1.19 1.86 -1.41
CA ALA A 65 1.22 2.81 -0.30
C ALA A 65 2.14 2.31 0.81
N ALA A 66 2.11 1.00 1.07
CA ALA A 66 2.97 0.41 2.09
C ALA A 66 4.44 0.64 1.76
N SER A 67 4.83 0.39 0.51
CA SER A 67 6.23 0.56 0.14
C SER A 67 6.67 2.01 0.27
N GLN A 68 5.79 2.94 -0.03
CA GLN A 68 6.10 4.37 0.08
C GLN A 68 6.27 4.78 1.54
N LEU A 69 5.40 4.29 2.43
CA LEU A 69 5.50 4.61 3.83
C LEU A 69 6.77 4.02 4.45
N LEU A 70 7.10 2.79 4.06
CA LEU A 70 8.33 2.17 4.56
C LEU A 70 9.56 2.93 4.06
N ALA A 71 9.55 3.33 2.80
CA ALA A 71 10.66 4.09 2.24
C ALA A 71 10.79 5.44 2.92
N ALA A 72 9.71 5.97 3.44
CA ALA A 72 9.73 7.24 4.17
C ALA A 72 10.23 7.07 5.61
N GLY A 73 10.54 5.86 6.01
CA GLY A 73 11.13 5.63 7.33
C GLY A 73 10.17 5.15 8.40
N GLN A 74 8.93 4.87 8.06
CA GLN A 74 7.98 4.41 9.05
C GLN A 74 8.19 2.94 9.35
N SER A 75 7.93 2.55 10.59
CA SER A 75 8.12 1.16 11.01
C SER A 75 7.08 0.24 10.37
N VAL A 76 7.42 -1.03 10.25
CA VAL A 76 6.51 -2.02 9.73
C VAL A 76 5.22 -2.05 10.55
N LYS A 77 5.34 -1.96 11.86
CA LYS A 77 4.18 -1.99 12.74
C LYS A 77 3.26 -0.80 12.48
N LEU A 78 3.83 0.39 12.35
CA LEU A 78 3.04 1.58 12.12
C LEU A 78 2.37 1.53 10.76
N VAL A 79 3.10 1.09 9.74
CA VAL A 79 2.55 0.99 8.39
C VAL A 79 1.39 0.02 8.38
N ALA A 80 1.54 -1.14 9.02
CA ALA A 80 0.46 -2.12 9.09
C ALA A 80 -0.78 -1.50 9.71
N ALA A 81 -0.61 -0.75 10.80
CA ALA A 81 -1.75 -0.13 11.46
C ALA A 81 -2.42 0.91 10.57
N GLN A 82 -1.62 1.73 9.88
CA GLN A 82 -2.17 2.76 9.01
C GLN A 82 -2.94 2.18 7.83
N LEU A 83 -2.55 1.01 7.37
CA LEU A 83 -3.21 0.37 6.25
C LEU A 83 -4.40 -0.49 6.66
N GLY A 84 -4.71 -0.49 7.95
CA GLY A 84 -5.91 -1.19 8.40
C GLY A 84 -5.71 -2.66 8.74
N TYR A 85 -4.47 -3.11 8.89
CA TYR A 85 -4.21 -4.47 9.32
C TYR A 85 -4.32 -4.56 10.83
N THR A 86 -5.05 -5.54 11.31
CA THR A 86 -5.17 -5.75 12.75
C THR A 86 -3.94 -6.45 13.31
N GLN A 87 -3.25 -7.22 12.46
CA GLN A 87 -2.08 -7.97 12.87
C GLN A 87 -0.92 -7.62 11.96
N PRO A 88 0.20 -7.14 12.50
CA PRO A 88 1.36 -6.84 11.64
C PRO A 88 1.85 -8.04 10.85
N ALA A 89 1.68 -9.26 11.40
CA ALA A 89 2.11 -10.46 10.69
C ALA A 89 1.34 -10.66 9.38
N ASN A 90 0.05 -10.30 9.38
CA ASN A 90 -0.76 -10.42 8.17
C ASN A 90 -0.28 -9.44 7.10
N PHE A 91 0.07 -8.24 7.53
CA PHE A 91 0.63 -7.24 6.61
C PHE A 91 1.94 -7.75 6.03
N SER A 92 2.83 -8.24 6.88
CA SER A 92 4.15 -8.70 6.43
C SER A 92 4.03 -9.83 5.42
N ARG A 93 3.09 -10.74 5.64
CA ARG A 93 2.87 -11.84 4.72
C ARG A 93 2.35 -11.34 3.38
N ASP A 94 1.35 -10.46 3.41
CA ASP A 94 0.79 -9.91 2.18
C ASP A 94 1.81 -9.09 1.43
N PHE A 95 2.61 -8.30 2.15
CA PHE A 95 3.62 -7.47 1.52
C PHE A 95 4.66 -8.34 0.81
N LYS A 96 5.15 -9.36 1.50
CA LYS A 96 6.16 -10.24 0.89
C LYS A 96 5.59 -10.97 -0.32
N ARG A 97 4.32 -11.37 -0.24
CA ARG A 97 3.70 -12.06 -1.36
C ARG A 97 3.57 -11.14 -2.57
N HIS A 98 3.22 -9.88 -2.33
CA HIS A 98 3.02 -8.93 -3.42
C HIS A 98 4.34 -8.45 -4.02
N HIS A 99 5.28 -8.05 -3.18
CA HIS A 99 6.54 -7.46 -3.65
C HIS A 99 7.68 -8.45 -3.81
N GLY A 100 7.53 -9.65 -3.30
CA GLY A 100 8.58 -10.66 -3.40
C GLY A 100 9.70 -10.49 -2.40
N ARG A 101 9.63 -9.47 -1.55
CA ARG A 101 10.66 -9.19 -0.55
C ARG A 101 10.00 -8.75 0.75
N PRO A 102 10.65 -8.99 1.88
CA PRO A 102 10.05 -8.61 3.16
C PRO A 102 9.95 -7.10 3.32
N ALA A 103 8.94 -6.67 4.07
CA ALA A 103 8.69 -5.24 4.27
C ALA A 103 9.91 -4.51 4.83
N ARG A 104 10.63 -5.15 5.74
CA ARG A 104 11.78 -4.48 6.34
C ARG A 104 12.86 -4.14 5.32
N SER A 105 12.88 -4.81 4.18
CA SER A 105 13.89 -4.52 3.17
C SER A 105 13.61 -3.21 2.44
N PHE A 106 12.42 -2.65 2.60
CA PHE A 106 12.07 -1.38 1.99
C PHE A 106 12.35 -0.20 2.91
N THR A 107 12.64 -0.45 4.19
CA THR A 107 12.94 0.62 5.13
C THR A 107 14.36 1.10 4.87
N PRO A 108 14.55 2.42 4.77
CA PRO A 108 15.89 2.93 4.52
C PRO A 108 16.78 2.69 5.72
N ARG A 109 18.09 2.46 5.40
CA ARG A 109 19.00 2.27 6.43
C ARG A 109 19.41 3.59 6.87
N LEU A 110 19.06 3.98 7.98
CA LEU A 110 19.39 5.22 8.37
C LEU A 110 20.70 5.36 8.69
N ILE A 111 21.13 6.15 8.75
CA ILE A 111 22.29 6.33 9.06
C ILE A 111 23.13 5.55 9.44
N GLY A 112 23.66 5.45 9.18
CA GLY A 112 24.36 4.82 9.53
C GLY A 112 24.73 3.78 9.64
N PRO A 113 25.50 3.55 10.01
CA PRO A 113 26.02 2.46 10.03
C PRO A 113 25.36 1.58 10.69
N PRO A 114 25.37 0.75 10.38
CA PRO A 114 24.65 -0.19 10.82
C PRO A 114 25.36 -0.63 11.87
N PRO A 115 24.95 -0.91 12.66
CA PRO A 115 25.49 -1.36 13.67
C PRO A 115 26.10 -2.51 13.43
N PRO A 116 26.86 -2.69 13.84
CA PRO A 116 27.50 -3.74 13.54
C PRO A 116 26.89 -4.92 14.01
N ALA A 117 27.02 -4.95 14.22
CA ALA A 117 26.45 -5.75 14.42
C ALA A 117 25.91 -6.25 15.06
N LEU A 118 25.91 -5.66 15.15
CA LEU A 118 25.32 -6.01 15.55
C LEU A 118 24.90 -6.70 15.53
N ASP A 119 25.11 -6.54 15.51
CA ASP A 119 24.66 -7.04 15.45
C ASP A 119 24.38 -7.76 15.40
N THR A 120 24.86 -7.77 15.59
CA THR A 120 24.46 -8.36 15.50
C THR A 120 23.95 -9.03 15.55
N SER A 121 24.29 -8.84 15.73
CA SER A 121 23.66 -9.38 15.69
C SER A 121 22.99 -9.89 15.59
N GLY A 122 23.13 -9.85 15.61
CA GLY A 122 22.29 -10.14 15.47
C GLY A 122 21.66 -10.41 15.21
N SER A 123 21.80 -10.33 15.25
CA SER A 123 21.13 -10.53 14.96
C SER A 123 20.35 -10.77 14.89
N SER A 124 20.35 -10.58 15.00
CA SER A 124 19.55 -10.77 14.91
C SER A 124 18.83 -10.83 14.67
N GLN A 125 18.83 -10.57 14.68
CA GLN A 125 18.17 -10.67 14.32
C GLN A 125 17.56 -10.97 13.87
N ALA A 126 17.58 -10.92 13.45
CA ALA A 126 17.03 -11.29 12.92
C ALA A 126 16.26 -11.69 12.98
N ARG A 127 15.84 -11.75 13.05
CA ARG A 127 15.07 -12.24 13.05
C ARG A 127 14.18 -11.94 13.00
N GLU A 128 13.68 -11.46 12.81
CA GLU A 128 12.84 -11.22 12.77
C GLU A 128 12.25 -11.24 12.47
#